data_0821aae259d3a617ac8989746a5fb49e
#
_entry.id   0821aae259d3a617ac8989746a5fb49e
#
_cell.length_a   1.000
_cell.length_b   1.000
_cell.length_c   1.000
_cell.angle_alpha   90.00
_cell.angle_beta   90.00
_cell.angle_gamma   90.00
#
_symmetry.space_group_name_H-M   'P 1'
#
loop_
_entity.id
_entity.type
_entity.pdbx_description
1 polymer ?
#
loop_
_entity_poly.entity_id
_entity_poly.type
_entity_poly.pdbx_seq_one_letter_code
_entity_poly.pdbx_strand_id
1 'polypeptide(L)'
;MKSPDTHTPSILIADDQADVLEALRFLIKGEGYQSEAVTSPAAALHAIEARDFDAVLMDLNYTRDTTSGAEGLDLLNRIQTLDGNLPVIVMTAWGSVELAVEAMRRGARDFIQKPWDNARLSAILKTQIELGRALRKGQRLEEENRTLRAERFPRLIAQSAAMRPVLDVISRVGPSDANVLITGENGTGKGLVAQTLHSASLRSTRPLVTVNTGGLAEGVFESELFGHVKGAFTDAKADRVGRFEMADGGTLFLDEIANISQALQAKLLRTIEAGEFERVGSSKTRRVDVRIFSATNADLHAAVAEGRFRQDLLFRLNTIELRLPPLRDRREDIPVLASHFLRQHAEHYRKPLTGFDESAIKALLAHLWPGNVRELDHAVERAVLMAQGETIRAADLGLRIGREGPPRIEEMSLEDVEALLIKKALARFDGNVSHAANALGLSRSALYRRLQRYGL
;
A
#
# COMPACT_ATOMS: atom_id res chain seq x y z
N MET A 1 -30.40 -4.48 0.81
CA MET A 1 -29.48 -5.57 0.47
C MET A 1 -29.98 -6.21 -0.82
N LYS A 2 -29.37 -5.92 -1.97
CA LYS A 2 -29.66 -6.63 -3.23
C LYS A 2 -28.93 -7.98 -3.16
N SER A 3 -29.64 -9.06 -3.43
CA SER A 3 -29.11 -10.43 -3.50
C SER A 3 -27.94 -10.50 -4.49
N PRO A 4 -26.92 -11.38 -4.25
CA PRO A 4 -25.81 -11.55 -5.19
C PRO A 4 -26.34 -12.07 -6.53
N ASP A 5 -25.70 -11.63 -7.61
CA ASP A 5 -25.95 -12.00 -9.00
C ASP A 5 -26.27 -13.49 -9.16
N THR A 6 -27.55 -13.80 -9.39
CA THR A 6 -28.01 -15.13 -9.76
C THR A 6 -27.81 -15.35 -11.27
N HIS A 7 -26.55 -15.25 -11.74
CA HIS A 7 -26.24 -15.65 -13.10
C HIS A 7 -26.33 -17.18 -13.16
N THR A 8 -27.30 -17.71 -13.89
CA THR A 8 -27.48 -19.15 -14.17
C THR A 8 -26.24 -19.61 -14.93
N PRO A 9 -25.49 -20.65 -14.46
CA PRO A 9 -24.31 -21.12 -15.17
C PRO A 9 -24.60 -21.56 -16.60
N SER A 10 -23.71 -21.21 -17.54
CA SER A 10 -23.79 -21.56 -18.95
C SER A 10 -22.71 -22.57 -19.31
N ILE A 11 -23.07 -23.70 -19.89
CA ILE A 11 -22.19 -24.80 -20.23
C ILE A 11 -22.20 -25.01 -21.76
N LEU A 12 -21.01 -25.05 -22.37
CA LEU A 12 -20.85 -25.45 -23.76
C LEU A 12 -20.72 -26.97 -23.83
N ILE A 13 -21.48 -27.61 -24.68
CA ILE A 13 -21.41 -29.05 -24.96
C ILE A 13 -20.93 -29.22 -26.39
N ALA A 14 -19.80 -29.92 -26.58
CA ALA A 14 -19.22 -30.18 -27.90
C ALA A 14 -19.11 -31.67 -28.12
N ASP A 15 -19.96 -32.25 -28.98
CA ASP A 15 -20.00 -33.67 -29.31
C ASP A 15 -20.62 -33.82 -30.70
N ASP A 16 -20.12 -34.71 -31.55
CA ASP A 16 -20.64 -34.92 -32.90
C ASP A 16 -21.89 -35.80 -32.95
N GLN A 17 -22.25 -36.46 -31.83
CA GLN A 17 -23.39 -37.37 -31.73
C GLN A 17 -24.63 -36.63 -31.19
N ALA A 18 -25.68 -36.55 -32.02
CA ALA A 18 -26.88 -35.81 -31.66
C ALA A 18 -27.61 -36.37 -30.41
N ASP A 19 -27.61 -37.68 -30.23
CA ASP A 19 -28.24 -38.36 -29.10
C ASP A 19 -27.52 -38.01 -27.79
N VAL A 20 -26.17 -37.92 -27.82
CA VAL A 20 -25.35 -37.49 -26.69
C VAL A 20 -25.63 -36.05 -26.31
N LEU A 21 -25.69 -35.18 -27.30
CA LEU A 21 -26.05 -33.76 -27.07
C LEU A 21 -27.44 -33.59 -26.45
N GLU A 22 -28.43 -34.33 -26.89
CA GLU A 22 -29.81 -34.27 -26.35
C GLU A 22 -29.81 -34.76 -24.88
N ALA A 23 -29.20 -35.89 -24.61
CA ALA A 23 -29.09 -36.46 -23.24
C ALA A 23 -28.41 -35.48 -22.27
N LEU A 24 -27.28 -34.87 -22.68
CA LEU A 24 -26.55 -33.91 -21.88
C LEU A 24 -27.34 -32.61 -21.66
N ARG A 25 -28.03 -32.10 -22.69
CA ARG A 25 -28.94 -30.92 -22.57
C ARG A 25 -30.01 -31.15 -21.54
N PHE A 26 -30.63 -32.33 -21.57
CA PHE A 26 -31.69 -32.70 -20.63
C PHE A 26 -31.15 -32.74 -19.18
N LEU A 27 -30.01 -33.38 -18.97
CA LEU A 27 -29.38 -33.47 -17.66
C LEU A 27 -29.01 -32.07 -17.12
N ILE A 28 -28.29 -31.27 -17.92
CA ILE A 28 -27.80 -29.94 -17.55
C ILE A 28 -28.97 -28.99 -17.24
N LYS A 29 -30.06 -29.07 -18.01
CA LYS A 29 -31.29 -28.32 -17.74
C LYS A 29 -31.95 -28.78 -16.42
N GLY A 30 -31.91 -30.06 -16.12
CA GLY A 30 -32.43 -30.64 -14.87
C GLY A 30 -31.69 -30.11 -13.63
N GLU A 31 -30.41 -29.83 -13.76
CA GLU A 31 -29.56 -29.19 -12.70
C GLU A 31 -29.72 -27.67 -12.63
N GLY A 32 -30.58 -27.08 -13.47
CA GLY A 32 -30.82 -25.65 -13.48
C GLY A 32 -29.77 -24.81 -14.22
N TYR A 33 -28.93 -25.43 -15.06
CA TYR A 33 -27.95 -24.75 -15.88
C TYR A 33 -28.42 -24.47 -17.29
N GLN A 34 -27.87 -23.45 -17.94
CA GLN A 34 -28.06 -23.20 -19.38
C GLN A 34 -27.05 -23.99 -20.18
N SER A 35 -27.39 -24.44 -21.39
CA SER A 35 -26.43 -25.12 -22.24
C SER A 35 -26.53 -24.67 -23.69
N GLU A 36 -25.38 -24.61 -24.36
CA GLU A 36 -25.27 -24.54 -25.81
C GLU A 36 -24.62 -25.82 -26.29
N ALA A 37 -25.07 -26.36 -27.41
CA ALA A 37 -24.49 -27.58 -27.96
C ALA A 37 -24.06 -27.33 -29.40
N VAL A 38 -22.82 -27.81 -29.69
CA VAL A 38 -22.16 -27.71 -30.98
C VAL A 38 -21.66 -29.09 -31.42
N THR A 39 -21.55 -29.29 -32.72
CA THR A 39 -21.24 -30.58 -33.28
C THR A 39 -19.81 -30.73 -33.85
N SER A 40 -18.97 -29.68 -33.66
CA SER A 40 -17.60 -29.67 -34.20
C SER A 40 -16.65 -28.83 -33.38
N PRO A 41 -15.33 -29.14 -33.41
CA PRO A 41 -14.30 -28.30 -32.77
C PRO A 41 -14.31 -26.86 -33.23
N ALA A 42 -14.51 -26.58 -34.51
CA ALA A 42 -14.56 -25.23 -35.05
C ALA A 42 -15.74 -24.44 -34.51
N ALA A 43 -16.92 -25.06 -34.39
CA ALA A 43 -18.11 -24.43 -33.82
C ALA A 43 -17.92 -24.18 -32.31
N ALA A 44 -17.23 -25.05 -31.59
CA ALA A 44 -16.90 -24.87 -30.17
C ALA A 44 -16.02 -23.64 -29.96
N LEU A 45 -14.96 -23.48 -30.74
CA LEU A 45 -14.08 -22.30 -30.66
C LEU A 45 -14.84 -21.02 -30.98
N HIS A 46 -15.63 -21.02 -32.05
CA HIS A 46 -16.44 -19.87 -32.43
C HIS A 46 -17.44 -19.46 -31.31
N ALA A 47 -18.06 -20.45 -30.66
CA ALA A 47 -18.96 -20.19 -29.54
C ALA A 47 -18.25 -19.56 -28.34
N ILE A 48 -17.03 -20.05 -27.99
CA ILE A 48 -16.21 -19.52 -26.89
C ILE A 48 -15.70 -18.09 -27.20
N GLU A 49 -15.37 -17.79 -28.44
CA GLU A 49 -14.99 -16.44 -28.87
C GLU A 49 -16.18 -15.45 -28.84
N ALA A 50 -17.39 -15.95 -29.08
CA ALA A 50 -18.60 -15.11 -29.16
C ALA A 50 -19.22 -14.78 -27.78
N ARG A 51 -19.02 -15.64 -26.77
CA ARG A 51 -19.59 -15.46 -25.43
C ARG A 51 -18.90 -16.29 -24.35
N ASP A 52 -19.08 -15.88 -23.09
CA ASP A 52 -18.53 -16.56 -21.91
C ASP A 52 -19.34 -17.81 -21.54
N PHE A 53 -18.61 -18.86 -21.14
CA PHE A 53 -19.15 -20.08 -20.55
C PHE A 53 -18.53 -20.34 -19.17
N ASP A 54 -19.29 -21.01 -18.30
CA ASP A 54 -18.81 -21.40 -16.95
C ASP A 54 -18.07 -22.74 -16.98
N ALA A 55 -18.34 -23.59 -17.96
CA ALA A 55 -17.63 -24.86 -18.21
C ALA A 55 -17.81 -25.31 -19.67
N VAL A 56 -16.89 -26.13 -20.15
CA VAL A 56 -16.98 -26.85 -21.42
C VAL A 56 -17.00 -28.35 -21.15
N LEU A 57 -17.96 -29.04 -21.70
CA LEU A 57 -18.04 -30.50 -21.74
C LEU A 57 -17.83 -30.94 -23.20
N MET A 58 -16.72 -31.63 -23.51
CA MET A 58 -16.36 -31.92 -24.87
C MET A 58 -15.98 -33.38 -25.07
N ASP A 59 -16.31 -33.93 -26.22
CA ASP A 59 -15.77 -35.21 -26.64
C ASP A 59 -14.30 -35.08 -27.09
N LEU A 60 -13.52 -36.14 -26.95
CA LEU A 60 -12.17 -36.22 -27.50
C LEU A 60 -12.16 -36.72 -28.93
N ASN A 61 -13.15 -37.51 -29.33
CA ASN A 61 -13.23 -38.12 -30.65
C ASN A 61 -14.33 -37.48 -31.48
N TYR A 62 -13.97 -36.94 -32.64
CA TYR A 62 -14.90 -36.39 -33.64
C TYR A 62 -14.85 -37.20 -34.93
N THR A 63 -15.81 -37.02 -35.83
CA THR A 63 -16.09 -37.82 -37.02
C THR A 63 -14.90 -38.04 -37.96
N ARG A 64 -13.87 -37.18 -37.94
CA ARG A 64 -12.65 -37.35 -38.77
C ARG A 64 -11.63 -38.26 -38.16
N ASP A 65 -11.63 -38.43 -36.83
CA ASP A 65 -10.70 -39.30 -36.11
C ASP A 65 -11.40 -39.96 -34.92
N THR A 66 -11.95 -41.14 -35.17
CA THR A 66 -12.74 -41.87 -34.18
C THR A 66 -11.93 -42.61 -33.14
N THR A 67 -10.58 -42.61 -33.22
CA THR A 67 -9.71 -43.45 -32.39
C THR A 67 -8.54 -42.75 -31.74
N SER A 68 -7.93 -41.72 -32.33
CA SER A 68 -6.70 -41.12 -31.80
C SER A 68 -6.94 -39.98 -30.79
N GLY A 69 -8.14 -39.38 -30.79
CA GLY A 69 -8.46 -38.22 -29.95
C GLY A 69 -7.67 -36.95 -30.29
N ALA A 70 -6.95 -36.93 -31.40
CA ALA A 70 -6.07 -35.80 -31.75
C ALA A 70 -6.84 -34.50 -31.95
N GLU A 71 -8.02 -34.54 -32.57
CA GLU A 71 -8.88 -33.36 -32.79
C GLU A 71 -9.40 -32.76 -31.46
N GLY A 72 -9.80 -33.60 -30.52
CA GLY A 72 -10.23 -33.17 -29.20
C GLY A 72 -9.08 -32.59 -28.36
N LEU A 73 -7.90 -33.18 -28.42
CA LEU A 73 -6.72 -32.66 -27.73
C LEU A 73 -6.23 -31.34 -28.34
N ASP A 74 -6.35 -31.12 -29.65
CA ASP A 74 -6.07 -29.84 -30.30
C ASP A 74 -7.08 -28.76 -29.87
N LEU A 75 -8.37 -29.12 -29.85
CA LEU A 75 -9.43 -28.24 -29.35
C LEU A 75 -9.14 -27.83 -27.91
N LEU A 76 -8.81 -28.75 -27.02
CA LEU A 76 -8.46 -28.48 -25.62
C LEU A 76 -7.31 -27.49 -25.53
N ASN A 77 -6.21 -27.68 -26.26
CA ASN A 77 -5.06 -26.77 -26.27
C ASN A 77 -5.45 -25.36 -26.69
N ARG A 78 -6.29 -25.22 -27.71
CA ARG A 78 -6.78 -23.91 -28.19
C ARG A 78 -7.69 -23.25 -27.15
N ILE A 79 -8.60 -23.97 -26.51
CA ILE A 79 -9.43 -23.45 -25.43
C ILE A 79 -8.56 -22.93 -24.28
N GLN A 80 -7.57 -23.71 -23.84
CA GLN A 80 -6.64 -23.32 -22.78
C GLN A 80 -5.79 -22.10 -23.15
N THR A 81 -5.52 -21.89 -24.45
CA THR A 81 -4.80 -20.69 -24.92
C THR A 81 -5.71 -19.45 -24.91
N LEU A 82 -7.02 -19.60 -25.20
CA LEU A 82 -8.00 -18.52 -25.19
C LEU A 82 -8.40 -18.13 -23.76
N ASP A 83 -8.73 -19.11 -22.92
CA ASP A 83 -9.06 -18.92 -21.49
C ASP A 83 -8.58 -20.10 -20.65
N GLY A 84 -7.40 -19.97 -20.05
CA GLY A 84 -6.81 -20.99 -19.17
C GLY A 84 -7.59 -21.25 -17.88
N ASN A 85 -8.59 -20.44 -17.55
CA ASN A 85 -9.45 -20.62 -16.37
C ASN A 85 -10.81 -21.23 -16.69
N LEU A 86 -11.17 -21.34 -17.98
CA LEU A 86 -12.39 -22.01 -18.39
C LEU A 86 -12.26 -23.51 -18.12
N PRO A 87 -13.06 -24.08 -17.20
CA PRO A 87 -12.98 -25.50 -16.91
C PRO A 87 -13.42 -26.33 -18.11
N VAL A 88 -12.52 -27.20 -18.59
CA VAL A 88 -12.83 -28.15 -19.66
C VAL A 88 -12.90 -29.55 -19.04
N ILE A 89 -14.06 -30.19 -19.20
CA ILE A 89 -14.31 -31.59 -18.82
C ILE A 89 -14.36 -32.42 -20.11
N VAL A 90 -13.50 -33.42 -20.22
CA VAL A 90 -13.46 -34.25 -21.43
C VAL A 90 -14.29 -35.49 -21.26
N MET A 91 -15.00 -35.89 -22.31
CA MET A 91 -15.70 -37.18 -22.41
C MET A 91 -14.86 -38.17 -23.20
N THR A 92 -14.76 -39.41 -22.73
CA THR A 92 -13.97 -40.46 -23.36
C THR A 92 -14.78 -41.73 -23.58
N ALA A 93 -14.50 -42.46 -24.63
CA ALA A 93 -15.09 -43.80 -24.86
C ALA A 93 -14.50 -44.83 -23.88
N TRP A 94 -15.14 -45.99 -23.76
CA TRP A 94 -14.69 -47.07 -22.93
C TRP A 94 -13.29 -47.55 -23.36
N GLY A 95 -12.34 -47.63 -22.38
CA GLY A 95 -10.98 -48.16 -22.62
C GLY A 95 -9.91 -47.12 -22.97
N SER A 96 -10.24 -45.83 -23.06
CA SER A 96 -9.28 -44.76 -23.43
C SER A 96 -8.71 -43.98 -22.22
N VAL A 97 -8.29 -44.70 -21.18
CA VAL A 97 -7.67 -44.12 -19.98
C VAL A 97 -6.41 -43.29 -20.32
N GLU A 98 -5.63 -43.76 -21.29
CA GLU A 98 -4.42 -43.06 -21.75
C GLU A 98 -4.73 -41.69 -22.35
N LEU A 99 -5.81 -41.57 -23.14
CA LEU A 99 -6.28 -40.30 -23.69
C LEU A 99 -6.81 -39.34 -22.60
N ALA A 100 -7.50 -39.88 -21.59
CA ALA A 100 -7.93 -39.09 -20.44
C ALA A 100 -6.74 -38.50 -19.67
N VAL A 101 -5.71 -39.30 -19.41
CA VAL A 101 -4.45 -38.86 -18.77
C VAL A 101 -3.76 -37.80 -19.59
N GLU A 102 -3.69 -37.95 -20.91
CA GLU A 102 -3.09 -36.96 -21.80
C GLU A 102 -3.90 -35.64 -21.81
N ALA A 103 -5.22 -35.74 -21.84
CA ALA A 103 -6.08 -34.55 -21.73
C ALA A 103 -5.88 -33.81 -20.40
N MET A 104 -5.77 -34.54 -19.29
CA MET A 104 -5.46 -33.93 -17.97
C MET A 104 -4.09 -33.21 -17.97
N ARG A 105 -3.07 -33.80 -18.59
CA ARG A 105 -1.75 -33.16 -18.75
C ARG A 105 -1.81 -31.87 -19.58
N ARG A 106 -2.71 -31.81 -20.56
CA ARG A 106 -2.92 -30.61 -21.42
C ARG A 106 -3.87 -29.59 -20.85
N GLY A 107 -4.33 -29.77 -19.61
CA GLY A 107 -5.10 -28.78 -18.89
C GLY A 107 -6.60 -29.04 -18.77
N ALA A 108 -7.10 -30.22 -19.17
CA ALA A 108 -8.44 -30.62 -18.80
C ALA A 108 -8.58 -30.66 -17.27
N ARG A 109 -9.69 -30.18 -16.75
CA ARG A 109 -9.94 -30.13 -15.30
C ARG A 109 -10.48 -31.42 -14.72
N ASP A 110 -11.17 -32.21 -15.57
CA ASP A 110 -11.69 -33.52 -15.20
C ASP A 110 -12.02 -34.32 -16.48
N PHE A 111 -12.34 -35.59 -16.30
CA PHE A 111 -12.83 -36.43 -17.38
C PHE A 111 -13.98 -37.31 -16.94
N ILE A 112 -14.83 -37.71 -17.89
CA ILE A 112 -15.92 -38.65 -17.68
C ILE A 112 -15.95 -39.70 -18.81
N GLN A 113 -16.22 -40.96 -18.45
CA GLN A 113 -16.33 -42.02 -19.39
C GLN A 113 -17.77 -42.19 -19.90
N LYS A 114 -17.92 -42.44 -21.22
CA LYS A 114 -19.20 -42.83 -21.84
C LYS A 114 -19.41 -44.35 -21.74
N PRO A 115 -20.62 -44.87 -21.36
CA PRO A 115 -21.73 -44.13 -20.82
C PRO A 115 -21.47 -43.62 -19.40
N TRP A 116 -21.91 -42.41 -19.07
CA TRP A 116 -21.66 -41.77 -17.79
C TRP A 116 -22.74 -42.08 -16.74
N ASP A 117 -22.37 -41.94 -15.50
CA ASP A 117 -23.30 -41.83 -14.37
C ASP A 117 -23.72 -40.37 -14.20
N ASN A 118 -25.03 -40.13 -14.18
CA ASN A 118 -25.57 -38.76 -14.11
C ASN A 118 -25.19 -38.05 -12.81
N ALA A 119 -25.20 -38.74 -11.68
CA ALA A 119 -24.87 -38.13 -10.40
C ALA A 119 -23.39 -37.73 -10.36
N ARG A 120 -22.50 -38.56 -10.94
CA ARG A 120 -21.08 -38.23 -11.05
C ARG A 120 -20.83 -37.06 -11.97
N LEU A 121 -21.49 -37.00 -13.15
CA LEU A 121 -21.33 -35.88 -14.09
C LEU A 121 -21.83 -34.55 -13.45
N SER A 122 -22.98 -34.58 -12.79
CA SER A 122 -23.52 -33.41 -12.07
C SER A 122 -22.58 -32.93 -10.97
N ALA A 123 -21.99 -33.83 -10.18
CA ALA A 123 -21.02 -33.50 -9.15
C ALA A 123 -19.74 -32.86 -9.71
N ILE A 124 -19.20 -33.41 -10.82
CA ILE A 124 -18.03 -32.85 -11.52
C ILE A 124 -18.35 -31.44 -12.03
N LEU A 125 -19.45 -31.26 -12.77
CA LEU A 125 -19.84 -29.98 -13.31
C LEU A 125 -19.97 -28.91 -12.21
N LYS A 126 -20.68 -29.23 -11.14
CA LYS A 126 -20.85 -28.33 -10.00
C LYS A 126 -19.50 -27.90 -9.41
N THR A 127 -18.62 -28.86 -9.12
CA THR A 127 -17.30 -28.59 -8.53
C THR A 127 -16.44 -27.71 -9.43
N GLN A 128 -16.39 -28.04 -10.73
CA GLN A 128 -15.58 -27.31 -11.69
C GLN A 128 -16.10 -25.90 -11.97
N ILE A 129 -17.43 -25.71 -12.03
CA ILE A 129 -18.05 -24.39 -12.17
C ILE A 129 -17.75 -23.51 -10.93
N GLU A 130 -17.92 -24.06 -9.72
CA GLU A 130 -17.63 -23.33 -8.48
C GLU A 130 -16.15 -22.91 -8.41
N LEU A 131 -15.22 -23.82 -8.75
CA LEU A 131 -13.79 -23.54 -8.78
C LEU A 131 -13.44 -22.49 -9.84
N GLY A 132 -13.95 -22.62 -11.07
CA GLY A 132 -13.73 -21.65 -12.15
C GLY A 132 -14.24 -20.25 -11.80
N ARG A 133 -15.42 -20.16 -11.17
CA ARG A 133 -15.95 -18.89 -10.66
C ARG A 133 -15.09 -18.27 -9.56
N ALA A 134 -14.60 -19.08 -8.63
CA ALA A 134 -13.71 -18.62 -7.57
C ALA A 134 -12.41 -18.06 -8.14
N LEU A 135 -11.79 -18.74 -9.12
CA LEU A 135 -10.57 -18.31 -9.79
C LEU A 135 -10.78 -16.99 -10.57
N ARG A 136 -11.83 -16.90 -11.38
CA ARG A 136 -12.17 -15.66 -12.12
C ARG A 136 -12.46 -14.48 -11.19
N LYS A 137 -13.16 -14.72 -10.08
CA LYS A 137 -13.39 -13.70 -9.05
C LYS A 137 -12.10 -13.24 -8.40
N GLY A 138 -11.19 -14.17 -8.11
CA GLY A 138 -9.85 -13.86 -7.58
C GLY A 138 -9.07 -12.94 -8.53
N GLN A 139 -8.99 -13.31 -9.81
CA GLN A 139 -8.30 -12.50 -10.83
C GLN A 139 -8.91 -11.11 -11.02
N ARG A 140 -10.24 -11.02 -11.09
CA ARG A 140 -10.92 -9.73 -11.19
C ARG A 140 -10.61 -8.83 -9.99
N LEU A 141 -10.62 -9.37 -8.78
CA LEU A 141 -10.27 -8.64 -7.58
C LEU A 141 -8.79 -8.21 -7.58
N GLU A 142 -7.90 -9.04 -8.12
CA GLU A 142 -6.48 -8.69 -8.29
C GLU A 142 -6.29 -7.57 -9.31
N GLU A 143 -7.00 -7.59 -10.44
CA GLU A 143 -6.98 -6.53 -11.44
C GLU A 143 -7.57 -5.23 -10.93
N GLU A 144 -8.74 -5.28 -10.28
CA GLU A 144 -9.35 -4.12 -9.63
C GLU A 144 -8.40 -3.52 -8.59
N ASN A 145 -7.76 -4.36 -7.74
CA ASN A 145 -6.75 -3.91 -6.80
C ASN A 145 -5.53 -3.29 -7.50
N ARG A 146 -5.08 -3.86 -8.62
CA ARG A 146 -3.94 -3.33 -9.39
C ARG A 146 -4.26 -1.96 -9.98
N THR A 147 -5.43 -1.79 -10.55
CA THR A 147 -5.91 -0.51 -11.11
C THR A 147 -6.05 0.54 -10.02
N LEU A 148 -6.71 0.21 -8.91
CA LEU A 148 -6.85 1.10 -7.75
C LEU A 148 -5.50 1.47 -7.12
N ARG A 149 -4.50 0.60 -7.18
CA ARG A 149 -3.14 0.89 -6.71
C ARG A 149 -2.41 1.81 -7.68
N ALA A 150 -2.50 1.58 -8.98
CA ALA A 150 -1.85 2.41 -10.00
C ALA A 150 -2.34 3.86 -9.97
N GLU A 151 -3.65 4.07 -9.70
CA GLU A 151 -4.23 5.41 -9.53
C GLU A 151 -3.90 6.06 -8.18
N ARG A 152 -3.51 5.27 -7.17
CA ARG A 152 -3.30 5.73 -5.79
C ARG A 152 -1.86 6.13 -5.45
N PHE A 153 -0.86 5.83 -6.26
CA PHE A 153 0.50 6.24 -5.94
C PHE A 153 0.74 7.70 -6.36
N PRO A 154 0.65 8.64 -5.41
CA PRO A 154 0.98 10.03 -5.70
C PRO A 154 2.42 10.11 -6.18
N ARG A 155 2.64 10.81 -7.29
CA ARG A 155 3.96 10.96 -7.89
C ARG A 155 4.88 11.73 -6.93
N LEU A 156 6.06 11.18 -6.64
CA LEU A 156 7.07 11.87 -5.83
C LEU A 156 7.51 13.15 -6.56
N ILE A 157 7.19 14.30 -5.95
CA ILE A 157 7.63 15.61 -6.44
C ILE A 157 8.96 15.92 -5.76
N ALA A 158 10.05 15.96 -6.56
CA ALA A 158 11.40 16.16 -6.09
C ALA A 158 12.23 16.77 -7.24
N GLN A 159 12.35 18.09 -7.28
CA GLN A 159 13.10 18.83 -8.29
C GLN A 159 14.40 19.42 -7.72
N SER A 160 14.45 19.61 -6.39
CA SER A 160 15.59 20.22 -5.72
C SER A 160 16.87 19.37 -5.83
N ALA A 161 18.00 20.04 -5.81
CA ALA A 161 19.31 19.39 -5.76
C ALA A 161 19.45 18.48 -4.51
N ALA A 162 18.87 18.87 -3.38
CA ALA A 162 18.87 18.10 -2.14
C ALA A 162 18.16 16.74 -2.24
N MET A 163 17.20 16.57 -3.16
CA MET A 163 16.50 15.31 -3.39
C MET A 163 17.19 14.38 -4.38
N ARG A 164 18.19 14.84 -5.15
CA ARG A 164 18.91 14.00 -6.12
C ARG A 164 19.51 12.74 -5.51
N PRO A 165 20.24 12.79 -4.36
CA PRO A 165 20.79 11.59 -3.72
C PRO A 165 19.68 10.58 -3.34
N VAL A 166 18.50 11.08 -2.91
CA VAL A 166 17.34 10.23 -2.59
C VAL A 166 16.84 9.49 -3.85
N LEU A 167 16.70 10.21 -4.97
CA LEU A 167 16.28 9.63 -6.25
C LEU A 167 17.30 8.62 -6.78
N ASP A 168 18.59 8.91 -6.66
CA ASP A 168 19.67 8.02 -7.05
C ASP A 168 19.66 6.71 -6.24
N VAL A 169 19.44 6.79 -4.93
CA VAL A 169 19.28 5.59 -4.10
C VAL A 169 18.04 4.81 -4.50
N ILE A 170 16.90 5.46 -4.73
CA ILE A 170 15.65 4.80 -5.16
C ILE A 170 15.90 4.02 -6.47
N SER A 171 16.55 4.63 -7.45
CA SER A 171 16.80 4.00 -8.76
C SER A 171 17.72 2.78 -8.68
N ARG A 172 18.76 2.84 -7.82
CA ARG A 172 19.74 1.74 -7.65
C ARG A 172 19.25 0.62 -6.76
N VAL A 173 18.56 0.97 -5.67
CA VAL A 173 18.14 0.03 -4.63
C VAL A 173 16.73 -0.53 -4.89
N GLY A 174 15.89 0.20 -5.64
CA GLY A 174 14.55 -0.25 -6.02
C GLY A 174 14.54 -1.69 -6.53
N PRO A 175 15.32 -2.04 -7.59
CA PRO A 175 15.33 -3.38 -8.18
C PRO A 175 15.94 -4.49 -7.30
N SER A 176 16.51 -4.18 -6.14
CA SER A 176 17.09 -5.18 -5.21
C SER A 176 16.07 -5.64 -4.18
N ASP A 177 16.41 -6.72 -3.44
CA ASP A 177 15.67 -7.19 -2.26
C ASP A 177 16.22 -6.64 -0.93
N ALA A 178 17.18 -5.71 -0.97
CA ALA A 178 17.77 -5.13 0.23
C ALA A 178 16.73 -4.37 1.07
N ASN A 179 16.82 -4.51 2.40
CA ASN A 179 16.04 -3.73 3.33
C ASN A 179 16.47 -2.27 3.31
N VAL A 180 15.52 -1.35 3.49
CA VAL A 180 15.78 0.10 3.44
C VAL A 180 15.25 0.75 4.72
N LEU A 181 16.13 1.49 5.38
CA LEU A 181 15.78 2.37 6.49
C LEU A 181 15.63 3.81 5.97
N ILE A 182 14.44 4.38 6.09
CA ILE A 182 14.13 5.74 5.66
C ILE A 182 14.12 6.65 6.88
N THR A 183 15.08 7.57 6.96
CA THR A 183 15.20 8.51 8.06
C THR A 183 14.82 9.93 7.64
N GLY A 184 14.36 10.74 8.58
CA GLY A 184 14.00 12.14 8.33
C GLY A 184 12.90 12.63 9.25
N GLU A 185 12.74 13.95 9.32
CA GLU A 185 11.75 14.62 10.17
C GLU A 185 10.31 14.18 9.86
N ASN A 186 9.40 14.46 10.81
CA ASN A 186 7.99 14.21 10.59
C ASN A 186 7.44 15.05 9.43
N GLY A 187 6.59 14.43 8.61
CA GLY A 187 5.97 15.12 7.48
C GLY A 187 6.85 15.31 6.24
N THR A 188 8.07 14.75 6.19
CA THR A 188 8.98 14.87 5.04
C THR A 188 8.56 14.04 3.81
N GLY A 189 7.66 13.06 3.97
CA GLY A 189 7.18 12.20 2.90
C GLY A 189 7.80 10.78 2.90
N LYS A 190 8.26 10.27 4.05
CA LYS A 190 8.86 8.92 4.19
C LYS A 190 7.98 7.80 3.61
N GLY A 191 6.66 7.84 3.88
CA GLY A 191 5.72 6.87 3.32
C GLY A 191 5.62 6.92 1.79
N LEU A 192 5.66 8.12 1.19
CA LEU A 192 5.65 8.27 -0.26
C LEU A 192 6.94 7.72 -0.89
N VAL A 193 8.09 7.92 -0.24
CA VAL A 193 9.36 7.33 -0.67
C VAL A 193 9.34 5.81 -0.59
N ALA A 194 8.76 5.22 0.47
CA ALA A 194 8.57 3.77 0.56
C ALA A 194 7.69 3.23 -0.58
N GLN A 195 6.61 3.93 -0.92
CA GLN A 195 5.76 3.59 -2.06
C GLN A 195 6.51 3.68 -3.40
N THR A 196 7.32 4.73 -3.59
CA THR A 196 8.12 4.92 -4.80
C THR A 196 9.19 3.83 -4.93
N LEU A 197 9.87 3.46 -3.84
CA LEU A 197 10.82 2.33 -3.79
C LEU A 197 10.15 1.00 -4.15
N HIS A 198 8.95 0.74 -3.61
CA HIS A 198 8.20 -0.46 -3.93
C HIS A 198 7.81 -0.50 -5.41
N SER A 199 7.32 0.63 -5.96
CA SER A 199 6.96 0.73 -7.39
C SER A 199 8.16 0.52 -8.32
N ALA A 200 9.38 0.87 -7.87
CA ALA A 200 10.61 0.64 -8.61
C ALA A 200 11.21 -0.76 -8.39
N SER A 201 10.57 -1.64 -7.61
CA SER A 201 11.09 -2.96 -7.25
C SER A 201 10.59 -4.08 -8.15
N LEU A 202 11.28 -5.22 -8.09
CA LEU A 202 10.82 -6.46 -8.72
C LEU A 202 9.50 -6.98 -8.11
N ARG A 203 9.12 -6.48 -6.93
CA ARG A 203 7.87 -6.81 -6.22
C ARG A 203 6.76 -5.77 -6.44
N SER A 204 6.89 -4.89 -7.44
CA SER A 204 5.94 -3.79 -7.71
C SER A 204 4.49 -4.25 -7.95
N THR A 205 4.30 -5.46 -8.49
CA THR A 205 2.99 -6.09 -8.69
C THR A 205 2.44 -6.78 -7.44
N ARG A 206 3.28 -6.99 -6.43
CA ARG A 206 2.93 -7.67 -5.18
C ARG A 206 2.42 -6.67 -4.13
N PRO A 207 1.84 -7.13 -3.00
CA PRO A 207 1.32 -6.22 -1.99
C PRO A 207 2.42 -5.36 -1.36
N LEU A 208 2.12 -4.06 -1.15
CA LEU A 208 2.80 -3.20 -0.19
C LEU A 208 1.88 -3.04 1.02
N VAL A 209 2.25 -3.66 2.12
CA VAL A 209 1.49 -3.58 3.37
C VAL A 209 2.16 -2.55 4.29
N THR A 210 1.39 -1.55 4.71
CA THR A 210 1.89 -0.49 5.61
C THR A 210 1.39 -0.74 7.03
N VAL A 211 2.29 -0.59 8.01
CA VAL A 211 1.98 -0.66 9.44
C VAL A 211 2.61 0.55 10.12
N ASN A 212 1.79 1.34 10.82
CA ASN A 212 2.30 2.37 11.73
C ASN A 212 2.48 1.74 13.11
N THR A 213 3.70 1.83 13.65
CA THR A 213 4.04 1.24 14.95
C THR A 213 3.78 2.20 16.12
N GLY A 214 3.42 3.46 15.83
CA GLY A 214 3.13 4.48 16.84
C GLY A 214 1.70 4.37 17.38
N GLY A 215 1.55 4.49 18.70
CA GLY A 215 0.24 4.70 19.33
C GLY A 215 -0.63 3.48 19.58
N LEU A 216 -0.19 2.26 19.28
CA LEU A 216 -0.92 1.03 19.61
C LEU A 216 -0.39 0.40 20.90
N ALA A 217 -1.29 -0.15 21.71
CA ALA A 217 -0.89 -0.99 22.84
C ALA A 217 -0.11 -2.23 22.32
N GLU A 218 0.91 -2.68 23.06
CA GLU A 218 1.85 -3.71 22.63
C GLU A 218 1.18 -5.02 22.15
N GLY A 219 0.22 -5.55 22.90
CA GLY A 219 -0.51 -6.78 22.52
C GLY A 219 -1.38 -6.61 21.27
N VAL A 220 -1.94 -5.41 21.03
CA VAL A 220 -2.70 -5.10 19.83
C VAL A 220 -1.76 -5.04 18.62
N PHE A 221 -0.61 -4.40 18.78
CA PHE A 221 0.39 -4.29 17.72
C PHE A 221 0.98 -5.66 17.35
N GLU A 222 1.28 -6.51 18.35
CA GLU A 222 1.74 -7.88 18.12
C GLU A 222 0.72 -8.70 17.32
N SER A 223 -0.54 -8.62 17.70
CA SER A 223 -1.66 -9.26 17.01
C SER A 223 -1.87 -8.71 15.58
N GLU A 224 -1.69 -7.41 15.36
CA GLU A 224 -1.71 -6.80 14.01
C GLU A 224 -0.59 -7.37 13.15
N LEU A 225 0.64 -7.39 13.66
CA LEU A 225 1.83 -7.72 12.88
C LEU A 225 1.91 -9.21 12.56
N PHE A 226 1.71 -10.07 13.56
CA PHE A 226 1.87 -11.54 13.45
C PHE A 226 0.56 -12.31 13.31
N GLY A 227 -0.60 -11.66 13.54
CA GLY A 227 -1.89 -12.32 13.60
C GLY A 227 -2.11 -13.09 14.91
N HIS A 228 -3.32 -13.59 15.11
CA HIS A 228 -3.65 -14.41 16.28
C HIS A 228 -4.59 -15.56 15.92
N VAL A 229 -4.61 -16.57 16.76
CA VAL A 229 -5.62 -17.64 16.72
C VAL A 229 -6.75 -17.34 17.69
N LYS A 230 -7.92 -17.87 17.42
CA LYS A 230 -9.08 -17.77 18.31
C LYS A 230 -8.70 -18.22 19.73
N GLY A 231 -9.03 -17.42 20.74
CA GLY A 231 -8.72 -17.71 22.15
C GLY A 231 -7.31 -17.31 22.60
N ALA A 232 -6.50 -16.65 21.77
CA ALA A 232 -5.16 -16.19 22.13
C ALA A 232 -5.16 -15.15 23.28
N PHE A 233 -6.23 -14.38 23.42
CA PHE A 233 -6.51 -13.43 24.50
C PHE A 233 -8.02 -13.24 24.65
N THR A 234 -8.45 -12.54 25.70
CA THR A 234 -9.88 -12.45 26.12
C THR A 234 -10.83 -12.07 24.98
N ASP A 235 -10.41 -11.18 24.06
CA ASP A 235 -11.25 -10.69 22.96
C ASP A 235 -10.95 -11.37 21.60
N ALA A 236 -10.12 -12.38 21.54
CA ALA A 236 -9.79 -13.12 20.32
C ALA A 236 -10.94 -14.07 19.91
N LYS A 237 -12.02 -13.53 19.36
CA LYS A 237 -13.25 -14.28 18.98
C LYS A 237 -13.09 -15.12 17.70
N ALA A 238 -12.13 -14.76 16.83
CA ALA A 238 -11.84 -15.41 15.56
C ALA A 238 -10.34 -15.39 15.27
N ASP A 239 -9.88 -16.21 14.33
CA ASP A 239 -8.53 -16.15 13.80
C ASP A 239 -8.35 -14.84 13.02
N ARG A 240 -7.16 -14.22 13.14
CA ARG A 240 -6.78 -13.04 12.38
C ARG A 240 -5.47 -13.27 11.65
N VAL A 241 -5.45 -12.94 10.37
CA VAL A 241 -4.24 -12.94 9.53
C VAL A 241 -3.40 -11.73 9.88
N GLY A 242 -2.09 -11.92 10.11
CA GLY A 242 -1.16 -10.85 10.42
C GLY A 242 -0.63 -10.13 9.18
N ARG A 243 -0.02 -8.95 9.40
CA ARG A 243 0.53 -8.12 8.33
C ARG A 243 1.70 -8.80 7.60
N PHE A 244 2.49 -9.62 8.28
CA PHE A 244 3.53 -10.43 7.63
C PHE A 244 2.96 -11.42 6.62
N GLU A 245 1.87 -12.12 6.98
CA GLU A 245 1.21 -13.03 6.05
C GLU A 245 0.57 -12.28 4.86
N MET A 246 -0.01 -11.10 5.12
CA MET A 246 -0.59 -10.25 4.06
C MET A 246 0.46 -9.68 3.10
N ALA A 247 1.71 -9.53 3.58
CA ALA A 247 2.83 -9.01 2.80
C ALA A 247 3.63 -10.12 2.09
N ASP A 248 3.25 -11.39 2.23
CA ASP A 248 4.00 -12.50 1.68
C ASP A 248 4.21 -12.38 0.16
N GLY A 249 5.43 -12.59 -0.29
CA GLY A 249 5.89 -12.34 -1.67
C GLY A 249 6.02 -10.86 -2.04
N GLY A 250 5.67 -9.93 -1.15
CA GLY A 250 5.63 -8.49 -1.35
C GLY A 250 6.58 -7.69 -0.47
N THR A 251 6.09 -6.54 0.02
CA THR A 251 6.86 -5.60 0.85
C THR A 251 6.05 -5.19 2.08
N LEU A 252 6.69 -5.17 3.24
CA LEU A 252 6.14 -4.63 4.48
C LEU A 252 6.84 -3.31 4.81
N PHE A 253 6.06 -2.25 4.96
CA PHE A 253 6.53 -0.94 5.38
C PHE A 253 6.17 -0.68 6.83
N LEU A 254 7.19 -0.56 7.70
CA LEU A 254 7.07 -0.29 9.13
C LEU A 254 7.35 1.19 9.39
N ASP A 255 6.33 1.99 9.61
CA ASP A 255 6.48 3.42 9.93
C ASP A 255 6.64 3.62 11.44
N GLU A 256 7.47 4.59 11.83
CA GLU A 256 7.81 4.91 13.22
C GLU A 256 8.47 3.75 14.02
N ILE A 257 9.34 2.98 13.36
CA ILE A 257 9.93 1.74 13.90
C ILE A 257 10.65 1.91 15.27
N ALA A 258 11.07 3.11 15.62
CA ALA A 258 11.70 3.38 16.93
C ALA A 258 10.75 3.17 18.13
N ASN A 259 9.43 3.12 17.92
CA ASN A 259 8.43 3.06 19.00
C ASN A 259 8.08 1.65 19.46
N ILE A 260 8.64 0.60 18.86
CA ILE A 260 8.33 -0.79 19.22
C ILE A 260 9.05 -1.23 20.50
N SER A 261 8.36 -2.03 21.33
CA SER A 261 8.92 -2.57 22.57
C SER A 261 10.08 -3.55 22.31
N GLN A 262 10.95 -3.74 23.30
CA GLN A 262 12.08 -4.67 23.18
C GLN A 262 11.65 -6.11 22.90
N ALA A 263 10.51 -6.57 23.44
CA ALA A 263 9.99 -7.89 23.20
C ALA A 263 9.59 -8.07 21.72
N LEU A 264 8.94 -7.06 21.14
CA LEU A 264 8.58 -7.05 19.72
C LEU A 264 9.79 -6.91 18.80
N GLN A 265 10.82 -6.16 19.21
CA GLN A 265 12.08 -6.08 18.48
C GLN A 265 12.72 -7.47 18.31
N ALA A 266 12.71 -8.31 19.35
CA ALA A 266 13.27 -9.66 19.29
C ALA A 266 12.47 -10.58 18.33
N LYS A 267 11.13 -10.51 18.37
CA LYS A 267 10.29 -11.26 17.42
C LYS A 267 10.45 -10.80 15.98
N LEU A 268 10.53 -9.48 15.78
CA LEU A 268 10.75 -8.88 14.47
C LEU A 268 12.09 -9.31 13.88
N LEU A 269 13.14 -9.30 14.68
CA LEU A 269 14.47 -9.75 14.28
C LEU A 269 14.44 -11.20 13.76
N ARG A 270 13.86 -12.13 14.54
CA ARG A 270 13.70 -13.53 14.12
C ARG A 270 12.96 -13.65 12.78
N THR A 271 11.90 -12.88 12.61
CA THR A 271 11.12 -12.92 11.36
C THR A 271 11.90 -12.38 10.18
N ILE A 272 12.66 -11.30 10.35
CA ILE A 272 13.48 -10.71 9.27
C ILE A 272 14.67 -11.61 8.90
N GLU A 273 15.26 -12.33 9.88
CA GLU A 273 16.42 -13.19 9.63
C GLU A 273 16.04 -14.55 9.04
N ALA A 274 15.06 -15.21 9.63
CA ALA A 274 14.68 -16.58 9.28
C ALA A 274 13.50 -16.66 8.30
N GLY A 275 12.76 -15.56 8.10
CA GLY A 275 11.48 -15.60 7.39
C GLY A 275 10.40 -16.37 8.15
N GLU A 276 10.59 -16.60 9.45
CA GLU A 276 9.72 -17.45 10.26
C GLU A 276 9.11 -16.71 11.45
N PHE A 277 7.84 -16.96 11.71
CA PHE A 277 7.13 -16.41 12.87
C PHE A 277 5.99 -17.34 13.31
N GLU A 278 5.40 -17.03 14.46
CA GLU A 278 4.24 -17.71 15.03
C GLU A 278 3.14 -16.71 15.32
N ARG A 279 1.90 -17.06 15.04
CA ARG A 279 0.73 -16.27 15.45
C ARG A 279 0.61 -16.23 16.97
N VAL A 280 0.09 -15.15 17.50
CA VAL A 280 -0.19 -15.05 18.95
C VAL A 280 -1.16 -16.17 19.37
N GLY A 281 -0.79 -16.90 20.40
CA GLY A 281 -1.53 -18.07 20.91
C GLY A 281 -1.33 -19.37 20.12
N SER A 282 -0.36 -19.42 19.18
CA SER A 282 -0.05 -20.62 18.41
C SER A 282 1.46 -20.90 18.43
N SER A 283 1.83 -22.18 18.51
CA SER A 283 3.22 -22.65 18.35
C SER A 283 3.53 -23.13 16.93
N LYS A 284 2.59 -22.96 15.98
CA LYS A 284 2.79 -23.36 14.59
C LYS A 284 3.62 -22.33 13.87
N THR A 285 4.86 -22.69 13.51
CA THR A 285 5.74 -21.84 12.68
C THR A 285 5.18 -21.66 11.28
N ARG A 286 5.21 -20.42 10.81
CA ARG A 286 4.84 -19.99 9.45
C ARG A 286 6.05 -19.36 8.78
N ARG A 287 6.14 -19.52 7.47
CA ARG A 287 7.21 -18.94 6.66
C ARG A 287 6.65 -17.88 5.73
N VAL A 288 7.40 -16.80 5.55
CA VAL A 288 7.08 -15.69 4.65
C VAL A 288 8.35 -15.17 3.97
N ASP A 289 8.18 -14.72 2.74
CA ASP A 289 9.21 -13.98 2.00
C ASP A 289 8.77 -12.52 1.84
N VAL A 290 9.29 -11.63 2.69
CA VAL A 290 8.86 -10.24 2.75
C VAL A 290 10.07 -9.31 2.72
N ARG A 291 10.09 -8.36 1.77
CA ARG A 291 11.04 -7.26 1.77
C ARG A 291 10.62 -6.22 2.80
N ILE A 292 11.56 -5.73 3.62
CA ILE A 292 11.26 -4.77 4.69
C ILE A 292 11.73 -3.37 4.32
N PHE A 293 10.79 -2.41 4.38
CA PHE A 293 11.11 -0.98 4.48
C PHE A 293 10.74 -0.51 5.88
N SER A 294 11.57 0.30 6.50
CA SER A 294 11.31 0.89 7.81
C SER A 294 11.53 2.39 7.78
N ALA A 295 10.75 3.13 8.56
CA ALA A 295 10.89 4.57 8.64
C ALA A 295 10.91 5.04 10.10
N THR A 296 11.67 6.11 10.35
CA THR A 296 11.71 6.76 11.66
C THR A 296 12.13 8.23 11.54
N ASN A 297 11.73 9.04 12.51
CA ASN A 297 12.23 10.37 12.75
C ASN A 297 13.24 10.41 13.91
N ALA A 298 13.38 9.32 14.66
CA ALA A 298 14.27 9.21 15.80
C ALA A 298 15.69 8.81 15.36
N ASP A 299 16.68 9.21 16.14
CA ASP A 299 18.04 8.70 16.01
C ASP A 299 18.13 7.30 16.63
N LEU A 300 18.16 6.27 15.76
CA LEU A 300 18.26 4.88 16.20
C LEU A 300 19.61 4.55 16.82
N HIS A 301 20.71 5.24 16.43
CA HIS A 301 22.00 5.01 17.04
C HIS A 301 22.04 5.50 18.50
N ALA A 302 21.43 6.67 18.76
CA ALA A 302 21.24 7.14 20.12
C ALA A 302 20.33 6.19 20.91
N ALA A 303 19.23 5.72 20.31
CA ALA A 303 18.33 4.76 20.95
C ALA A 303 19.02 3.41 21.29
N VAL A 304 19.97 2.95 20.47
CA VAL A 304 20.80 1.77 20.77
C VAL A 304 21.75 2.06 21.94
N ALA A 305 22.41 3.20 21.95
CA ALA A 305 23.32 3.58 23.05
C ALA A 305 22.57 3.67 24.40
N GLU A 306 21.32 4.10 24.39
CA GLU A 306 20.44 4.16 25.56
C GLU A 306 19.75 2.83 25.91
N GLY A 307 20.01 1.76 25.16
CA GLY A 307 19.40 0.43 25.38
C GLY A 307 17.91 0.35 25.05
N ARG A 308 17.34 1.34 24.37
CA ARG A 308 15.91 1.36 23.95
C ARG A 308 15.68 0.61 22.63
N PHE A 309 16.71 0.49 21.78
CA PHE A 309 16.64 -0.23 20.52
C PHE A 309 17.79 -1.26 20.43
N ARG A 310 17.50 -2.44 19.83
CA ARG A 310 18.51 -3.50 19.71
C ARG A 310 19.43 -3.22 18.53
N GLN A 311 20.72 -3.37 18.74
CA GLN A 311 21.74 -3.16 17.72
C GLN A 311 21.65 -4.18 16.57
N ASP A 312 21.35 -5.45 16.91
CA ASP A 312 21.21 -6.53 15.91
C ASP A 312 20.04 -6.26 14.97
N LEU A 313 18.89 -5.81 15.48
CA LEU A 313 17.74 -5.42 14.66
C LEU A 313 18.08 -4.21 13.77
N LEU A 314 18.78 -3.20 14.31
CA LEU A 314 19.20 -2.05 13.52
C LEU A 314 20.04 -2.47 12.30
N PHE A 315 21.00 -3.37 12.47
CA PHE A 315 21.82 -3.86 11.34
C PHE A 315 20.99 -4.60 10.28
N ARG A 316 19.93 -5.31 10.66
CA ARG A 316 19.05 -6.01 9.72
C ARG A 316 18.09 -5.07 8.98
N LEU A 317 17.65 -4.00 9.62
CA LEU A 317 16.78 -2.98 9.01
C LEU A 317 17.57 -2.00 8.15
N ASN A 318 18.80 -1.66 8.55
CA ASN A 318 19.64 -0.66 7.92
C ASN A 318 20.69 -1.29 6.99
N THR A 319 20.23 -2.08 6.01
CA THR A 319 21.11 -2.50 4.91
C THR A 319 21.47 -1.30 4.03
N ILE A 320 20.50 -0.46 3.75
CA ILE A 320 20.67 0.83 3.05
C ILE A 320 19.90 1.88 3.85
N GLU A 321 20.58 2.98 4.18
CA GLU A 321 19.93 4.15 4.76
C GLU A 321 19.60 5.19 3.69
N LEU A 322 18.36 5.69 3.74
CA LEU A 322 17.88 6.74 2.87
C LEU A 322 17.38 7.90 3.73
N ARG A 323 18.15 9.00 3.76
CA ARG A 323 17.83 10.17 4.55
C ARG A 323 17.07 11.21 3.73
N LEU A 324 15.84 11.56 4.15
CA LEU A 324 15.08 12.63 3.52
C LEU A 324 15.44 13.99 4.12
N PRO A 325 15.79 14.98 3.28
CA PRO A 325 16.02 16.33 3.74
C PRO A 325 14.70 16.97 4.20
N PRO A 326 14.73 17.81 5.24
CA PRO A 326 13.58 18.62 5.63
C PRO A 326 13.24 19.65 4.55
N LEU A 327 11.99 20.13 4.53
CA LEU A 327 11.49 20.99 3.46
C LEU A 327 12.26 22.33 3.35
N ARG A 328 12.76 22.86 4.47
CA ARG A 328 13.61 24.06 4.48
C ARG A 328 14.95 23.93 3.73
N ASP A 329 15.44 22.70 3.55
CA ASP A 329 16.68 22.39 2.82
C ASP A 329 16.44 22.07 1.35
N ARG A 330 15.15 22.00 0.90
CA ARG A 330 14.72 21.76 -0.48
C ARG A 330 13.70 22.80 -0.95
N ARG A 331 14.10 24.06 -0.82
CA ARG A 331 13.20 25.21 -1.06
C ARG A 331 12.63 25.28 -2.48
N GLU A 332 13.39 24.76 -3.47
CA GLU A 332 12.93 24.68 -4.85
C GLU A 332 11.69 23.79 -5.02
N ASP A 333 11.49 22.83 -4.15
CA ASP A 333 10.32 21.95 -4.18
C ASP A 333 9.06 22.65 -3.63
N ILE A 334 9.18 23.68 -2.79
CA ILE A 334 8.04 24.32 -2.10
C ILE A 334 6.99 24.86 -3.09
N PRO A 335 7.33 25.66 -4.12
CA PRO A 335 6.32 26.18 -5.04
C PRO A 335 5.64 25.07 -5.85
N VAL A 336 6.38 24.03 -6.21
CA VAL A 336 5.86 22.91 -7.01
C VAL A 336 4.91 22.05 -6.18
N LEU A 337 5.27 21.76 -4.93
CA LEU A 337 4.42 21.06 -3.97
C LEU A 337 3.18 21.88 -3.66
N ALA A 338 3.32 23.18 -3.36
CA ALA A 338 2.19 24.07 -3.09
C ALA A 338 1.21 24.11 -4.28
N SER A 339 1.71 24.22 -5.50
CA SER A 339 0.88 24.21 -6.72
C SER A 339 0.20 22.86 -6.96
N HIS A 340 0.83 21.75 -6.57
CA HIS A 340 0.23 20.42 -6.60
C HIS A 340 -0.94 20.32 -5.61
N PHE A 341 -0.72 20.69 -4.37
CA PHE A 341 -1.76 20.70 -3.32
C PHE A 341 -2.90 21.67 -3.64
N LEU A 342 -2.58 22.85 -4.17
CA LEU A 342 -3.60 23.80 -4.61
C LEU A 342 -4.55 23.15 -5.63
N ARG A 343 -4.03 22.53 -6.67
CA ARG A 343 -4.85 21.84 -7.69
C ARG A 343 -5.72 20.76 -7.07
N GLN A 344 -5.13 19.91 -6.23
CA GLN A 344 -5.83 18.82 -5.56
C GLN A 344 -6.96 19.32 -4.68
N HIS A 345 -6.71 20.34 -3.82
CA HIS A 345 -7.73 20.87 -2.92
C HIS A 345 -8.75 21.74 -3.65
N ALA A 346 -8.34 22.52 -4.65
CA ALA A 346 -9.27 23.32 -5.47
C ALA A 346 -10.27 22.44 -6.21
N GLU A 347 -9.83 21.33 -6.77
CA GLU A 347 -10.68 20.33 -7.41
C GLU A 347 -11.62 19.66 -6.39
N HIS A 348 -11.09 19.23 -5.26
CA HIS A 348 -11.85 18.57 -4.19
C HIS A 348 -12.97 19.46 -3.65
N TYR A 349 -12.65 20.72 -3.37
CA TYR A 349 -13.61 21.71 -2.83
C TYR A 349 -14.35 22.51 -3.90
N ARG A 350 -14.11 22.21 -5.20
CA ARG A 350 -14.72 22.88 -6.36
C ARG A 350 -14.54 24.40 -6.32
N LYS A 351 -13.35 24.86 -5.93
CA LYS A 351 -13.00 26.28 -5.87
C LYS A 351 -12.31 26.72 -7.17
N PRO A 352 -12.69 27.84 -7.79
CA PRO A 352 -12.10 28.34 -9.04
C PRO A 352 -10.78 29.07 -8.77
N LEU A 353 -9.84 28.43 -8.08
CA LEU A 353 -8.55 29.01 -7.74
C LEU A 353 -7.52 28.67 -8.81
N THR A 354 -6.81 29.68 -9.32
CA THR A 354 -5.86 29.56 -10.43
C THR A 354 -4.41 29.52 -10.00
N GLY A 355 -4.07 30.05 -8.78
CA GLY A 355 -2.69 30.11 -8.35
C GLY A 355 -2.49 30.85 -7.02
N PHE A 356 -1.24 31.13 -6.74
CA PHE A 356 -0.78 31.96 -5.63
C PHE A 356 -0.36 33.34 -6.16
N ASP A 357 -0.66 34.39 -5.45
CA ASP A 357 -0.10 35.71 -5.74
C ASP A 357 1.38 35.81 -5.29
N GLU A 358 2.04 36.90 -5.65
CA GLU A 358 3.45 37.11 -5.29
C GLU A 358 3.69 37.14 -3.78
N SER A 359 2.73 37.67 -3.02
CA SER A 359 2.80 37.74 -1.55
C SER A 359 2.77 36.37 -0.91
N ALA A 360 1.91 35.47 -1.43
CA ALA A 360 1.81 34.09 -0.99
C ALA A 360 3.07 33.28 -1.30
N ILE A 361 3.62 33.43 -2.51
CA ILE A 361 4.88 32.76 -2.87
C ILE A 361 6.04 33.20 -1.97
N LYS A 362 6.16 34.51 -1.69
CA LYS A 362 7.17 35.01 -0.75
C LYS A 362 6.98 34.43 0.66
N ALA A 363 5.74 34.35 1.14
CA ALA A 363 5.43 33.78 2.45
C ALA A 363 5.75 32.28 2.51
N LEU A 364 5.41 31.50 1.46
CA LEU A 364 5.73 30.08 1.37
C LEU A 364 7.23 29.81 1.42
N LEU A 365 8.04 30.63 0.71
CA LEU A 365 9.51 30.50 0.67
C LEU A 365 10.21 31.00 1.94
N ALA A 366 9.60 31.94 2.66
CA ALA A 366 10.15 32.50 3.91
C ALA A 366 9.89 31.62 5.13
N HIS A 367 8.88 30.75 5.07
CA HIS A 367 8.50 29.89 6.20
C HIS A 367 9.46 28.69 6.37
N LEU A 368 9.76 28.30 7.61
CA LEU A 368 10.72 27.23 7.94
C LEU A 368 10.15 25.80 7.84
N TRP A 369 8.84 25.68 7.81
CA TRP A 369 8.12 24.40 7.68
C TRP A 369 8.53 23.35 8.70
N PRO A 370 8.38 23.58 10.02
CA PRO A 370 8.73 22.56 11.03
C PRO A 370 7.95 21.25 10.88
N GLY A 371 6.72 21.29 10.35
CA GLY A 371 5.91 20.12 9.99
C GLY A 371 6.12 19.64 8.54
N ASN A 372 7.14 20.20 7.84
CA ASN A 372 7.55 19.81 6.50
C ASN A 372 6.39 19.82 5.48
N VAL A 373 6.32 18.81 4.60
CA VAL A 373 5.32 18.72 3.52
C VAL A 373 3.91 18.57 4.06
N ARG A 374 3.72 17.92 5.21
CA ARG A 374 2.39 17.79 5.85
C ARG A 374 1.85 19.15 6.31
N GLU A 375 2.71 19.99 6.85
CA GLU A 375 2.33 21.35 7.23
C GLU A 375 2.01 22.22 6.01
N LEU A 376 2.82 22.10 4.95
CA LEU A 376 2.58 22.80 3.69
C LEU A 376 1.23 22.39 3.07
N ASP A 377 0.92 21.11 3.03
CA ASP A 377 -0.35 20.58 2.55
C ASP A 377 -1.55 21.17 3.32
N HIS A 378 -1.52 21.09 4.65
CA HIS A 378 -2.57 21.69 5.49
C HIS A 378 -2.67 23.22 5.37
N ALA A 379 -1.55 23.92 5.17
CA ALA A 379 -1.57 25.37 4.98
C ALA A 379 -2.22 25.74 3.64
N VAL A 380 -1.92 25.00 2.58
CA VAL A 380 -2.56 25.19 1.28
C VAL A 380 -4.03 24.83 1.31
N GLU A 381 -4.41 23.69 1.94
CA GLU A 381 -5.81 23.30 2.13
C GLU A 381 -6.62 24.41 2.83
N ARG A 382 -6.09 24.93 3.94
CA ARG A 382 -6.70 26.06 4.66
C ARG A 382 -6.85 27.27 3.75
N ALA A 383 -5.79 27.61 3.01
CA ALA A 383 -5.83 28.75 2.11
C ALA A 383 -6.89 28.60 1.01
N VAL A 384 -7.06 27.42 0.45
CA VAL A 384 -8.12 27.09 -0.52
C VAL A 384 -9.51 27.33 0.09
N LEU A 385 -9.72 26.91 1.33
CA LEU A 385 -11.02 27.10 2.01
C LEU A 385 -11.29 28.57 2.34
N MET A 386 -10.27 29.34 2.72
CA MET A 386 -10.40 30.74 3.18
C MET A 386 -10.34 31.77 2.05
N ALA A 387 -9.79 31.42 0.89
CA ALA A 387 -9.65 32.36 -0.23
C ALA A 387 -11.00 32.87 -0.74
N GLN A 388 -11.10 34.20 -0.91
CA GLN A 388 -12.29 34.91 -1.40
C GLN A 388 -12.19 35.30 -2.88
N GLY A 389 -11.00 35.24 -3.47
CA GLY A 389 -10.73 35.58 -4.87
C GLY A 389 -10.30 34.38 -5.71
N GLU A 390 -9.78 34.63 -6.91
CA GLU A 390 -9.27 33.59 -7.83
C GLU A 390 -7.83 33.16 -7.51
N THR A 391 -7.11 33.87 -6.64
CA THR A 391 -5.73 33.58 -6.23
C THR A 391 -5.60 33.61 -4.72
N ILE A 392 -4.72 32.74 -4.21
CA ILE A 392 -4.38 32.66 -2.79
C ILE A 392 -3.39 33.78 -2.44
N ARG A 393 -3.67 34.54 -1.36
CA ARG A 393 -2.82 35.57 -0.78
C ARG A 393 -2.09 35.07 0.46
N ALA A 394 -1.02 35.78 0.86
CA ALA A 394 -0.28 35.43 2.09
C ALA A 394 -1.17 35.33 3.33
N ALA A 395 -2.21 36.21 3.45
CA ALA A 395 -3.15 36.20 4.55
C ALA A 395 -3.98 34.89 4.62
N ASP A 396 -4.32 34.30 3.46
CA ASP A 396 -5.14 33.08 3.37
C ASP A 396 -4.37 31.86 3.85
N LEU A 397 -3.04 31.84 3.71
CA LEU A 397 -2.18 30.75 4.17
C LEU A 397 -2.19 30.60 5.70
N GLY A 398 -2.47 31.70 6.44
CA GLY A 398 -2.48 31.68 7.91
C GLY A 398 -1.14 31.28 8.50
N LEU A 399 -0.05 31.45 7.73
CA LEU A 399 1.30 31.18 8.22
C LEU A 399 1.63 32.20 9.30
N ARG A 400 1.97 31.72 10.48
CA ARG A 400 2.63 32.56 11.46
C ARG A 400 3.99 32.88 10.85
N ILE A 401 4.15 34.08 10.29
CA ILE A 401 5.48 34.60 9.93
C ILE A 401 6.27 34.46 11.21
N GLY A 402 7.24 33.55 11.19
CA GLY A 402 8.11 33.35 12.33
C GLY A 402 8.84 34.67 12.62
N ARG A 403 8.23 35.50 13.47
CA ARG A 403 9.04 36.17 14.43
C ARG A 403 9.73 35.00 15.14
N GLU A 404 11.06 34.93 15.06
CA GLU A 404 11.87 34.14 15.98
C GLU A 404 11.12 34.12 17.31
N GLY A 405 10.58 32.94 17.70
CA GLY A 405 9.95 32.85 19.01
C GLY A 405 10.99 33.37 19.98
N PRO A 406 10.61 34.07 21.05
CA PRO A 406 11.59 34.68 21.93
C PRO A 406 12.67 33.62 22.18
N PRO A 407 13.94 33.94 21.89
CA PRO A 407 15.01 32.96 21.96
C PRO A 407 14.86 32.20 23.27
N ARG A 408 14.92 30.90 23.23
CA ARG A 408 14.75 30.07 24.44
C ARG A 408 15.80 30.50 25.41
N ILE A 409 15.36 30.99 26.58
CA ILE A 409 16.23 31.57 27.60
C ILE A 409 17.39 30.59 27.95
N GLU A 410 17.10 29.29 27.84
CA GLU A 410 18.08 28.20 28.08
C GLU A 410 19.21 28.10 27.05
N GLU A 411 19.03 28.67 25.84
CA GLU A 411 19.99 28.64 24.74
C GLU A 411 20.77 29.95 24.57
N MET A 412 20.45 30.98 25.40
CA MET A 412 21.04 32.31 25.34
C MET A 412 22.21 32.45 26.32
N SER A 413 23.19 33.28 25.97
CA SER A 413 24.21 33.68 26.94
C SER A 413 23.55 34.52 28.06
N LEU A 414 24.12 34.53 29.26
CA LEU A 414 23.62 35.37 30.37
C LEU A 414 23.53 36.85 29.99
N GLU A 415 24.46 37.31 29.15
CA GLU A 415 24.49 38.70 28.68
C GLU A 415 23.29 39.00 27.76
N ASP A 416 22.93 38.08 26.85
CA ASP A 416 21.79 38.21 25.95
C ASP A 416 20.45 38.12 26.70
N VAL A 417 20.35 37.23 27.69
CA VAL A 417 19.18 37.13 28.58
C VAL A 417 19.00 38.43 29.37
N GLU A 418 20.08 38.98 29.91
CA GLU A 418 20.04 40.24 30.65
C GLU A 418 19.58 41.40 29.77
N ALA A 419 20.17 41.53 28.57
CA ALA A 419 19.75 42.51 27.56
C ALA A 419 18.27 42.39 27.17
N LEU A 420 17.77 41.16 26.98
CA LEU A 420 16.37 40.89 26.66
C LEU A 420 15.42 41.28 27.79
N LEU A 421 15.79 40.95 29.04
CA LEU A 421 14.97 41.32 30.22
C LEU A 421 14.93 42.85 30.42
N ILE A 422 16.05 43.55 30.21
CA ILE A 422 16.11 45.00 30.26
C ILE A 422 15.21 45.62 29.19
N LYS A 423 15.28 45.16 27.93
CA LYS A 423 14.38 45.62 26.84
C LYS A 423 12.92 45.43 27.18
N LYS A 424 12.54 44.25 27.69
CA LYS A 424 11.16 43.95 28.08
C LYS A 424 10.68 44.83 29.24
N ALA A 425 11.52 45.06 30.23
CA ALA A 425 11.18 45.95 31.36
C ALA A 425 11.00 47.41 30.91
N LEU A 426 11.87 47.94 30.05
CA LEU A 426 11.72 49.27 29.48
C LEU A 426 10.45 49.39 28.65
N ALA A 427 10.15 48.41 27.78
CA ALA A 427 8.92 48.43 27.00
C ALA A 427 7.65 48.34 27.87
N ARG A 428 7.68 47.58 28.97
CA ARG A 428 6.56 47.47 29.92
C ARG A 428 6.25 48.79 30.66
N PHE A 429 7.25 49.63 30.89
CA PHE A 429 7.13 50.85 31.64
C PHE A 429 7.36 52.11 30.77
N ASP A 430 7.07 52.02 29.47
CA ASP A 430 7.14 53.12 28.48
C ASP A 430 8.45 53.92 28.56
N GLY A 431 9.56 53.23 28.72
CA GLY A 431 10.90 53.84 28.80
C GLY A 431 11.29 54.38 30.17
N ASN A 432 10.45 54.25 31.19
CA ASN A 432 10.75 54.75 32.53
C ASN A 432 11.81 53.88 33.23
N VAL A 433 13.05 54.36 33.20
CA VAL A 433 14.23 53.67 33.73
C VAL A 433 14.11 53.40 35.25
N SER A 434 13.47 54.28 36.03
CA SER A 434 13.34 54.07 37.48
C SER A 434 12.38 52.91 37.79
N HIS A 435 11.24 52.84 37.11
CA HIS A 435 10.28 51.74 37.27
C HIS A 435 10.83 50.41 36.72
N ALA A 436 11.52 50.43 35.57
CA ALA A 436 12.19 49.27 35.00
C ALA A 436 13.28 48.73 35.91
N ALA A 437 14.12 49.60 36.51
CA ALA A 437 15.16 49.17 37.46
C ALA A 437 14.56 48.47 38.68
N ASN A 438 13.51 49.06 39.28
CA ASN A 438 12.84 48.43 40.43
C ASN A 438 12.25 47.07 40.08
N ALA A 439 11.61 46.93 38.92
CA ALA A 439 11.04 45.62 38.44
C ALA A 439 12.12 44.53 38.21
N LEU A 440 13.32 44.92 37.86
CA LEU A 440 14.47 44.04 37.67
C LEU A 440 15.32 43.81 38.93
N GLY A 441 14.93 44.41 40.06
CA GLY A 441 15.70 44.34 41.31
C GLY A 441 17.06 45.06 41.23
N LEU A 442 17.20 46.08 40.36
CA LEU A 442 18.42 46.82 40.13
C LEU A 442 18.31 48.25 40.66
N SER A 443 19.42 48.84 41.05
CA SER A 443 19.47 50.30 41.28
C SER A 443 19.44 51.03 39.93
N ARG A 444 18.89 52.27 39.95
CA ARG A 444 18.81 53.12 38.75
C ARG A 444 20.15 53.31 38.06
N SER A 445 21.23 53.52 38.83
CA SER A 445 22.60 53.67 38.33
C SER A 445 23.14 52.37 37.72
N ALA A 446 22.77 51.21 38.28
CA ALA A 446 23.15 49.90 37.74
C ALA A 446 22.47 49.60 36.40
N LEU A 447 21.18 50.03 36.26
CA LEU A 447 20.48 49.88 34.99
C LEU A 447 21.08 50.78 33.89
N TYR A 448 21.41 52.05 34.22
CA TYR A 448 22.04 52.96 33.27
C TYR A 448 23.39 52.43 32.74
N ARG A 449 24.22 51.85 33.58
CA ARG A 449 25.50 51.22 33.15
C ARG A 449 25.29 50.05 32.19
N ARG A 450 24.21 49.25 32.41
CA ARG A 450 23.86 48.11 31.53
C ARG A 450 23.29 48.59 30.21
N LEU A 451 22.44 49.61 30.21
CA LEU A 451 21.91 50.24 28.98
C LEU A 451 23.10 50.75 28.11
N GLN A 452 24.07 51.41 28.72
CA GLN A 452 25.24 51.89 28.01
C GLN A 452 26.11 50.75 27.50
N ARG A 453 26.23 49.64 28.25
CA ARG A 453 26.99 48.45 27.84
C ARG A 453 26.34 47.72 26.67
N TYR A 454 25.02 47.65 26.65
CA TYR A 454 24.29 46.89 25.62
C TYR A 454 23.76 47.80 24.47
N GLY A 455 24.08 49.07 24.45
CA GLY A 455 23.67 50.03 23.44
C GLY A 455 22.14 50.24 23.37
N LEU A 456 21.45 50.18 24.50
CA LEU A 456 20.00 50.28 24.65
C LEU A 456 19.54 51.66 25.15
#